data_7ddba742cefff4ff469a4f2b833e4f07
#
_entry.id   7ddba742cefff4ff469a4f2b833e4f07
#
_cell.length_a   1.000
_cell.length_b   1.000
_cell.length_c   1.000
_cell.angle_alpha   90.00
_cell.angle_beta   90.00
_cell.angle_gamma   90.00
#
_symmetry.space_group_name_H-M   'P 1'
#
loop_
_entity.id
_entity.type
_entity.pdbx_description
1 polymer ?
#
loop_
_entity_poly.entity_id
_entity_poly.type
_entity_poly.pdbx_seq_one_letter_code
_entity_poly.pdbx_strand_id
1 'polypeptide(L)'
;MGGCSATNACFAQRGAPQDYDGWVALGNPGWAFTDVLDDFRRLESDADFTSQWHGSDGPIPVRRHPRSELNAVQAAFIDGAIAVGHQRIEDHNEPSVVGVGPSPRTVRDGMRMSTAITYLALARGRPNLTIQPDTMVASVECKGTRTAGIRLVDGTLIEADKVVLAAGVYASPAILTRSGIGPVEELQRLGIPPVLDLPGVGANLSDHALLSIELPTRPSQSPSRFGVHATLHSTIADPNGPPDLMMFTAGPFDVDPEQIPGGAAFGIVVGLMAPRSRGWVRLTSNDPKDPPRIHFGHLTEPEDLDAMLDGVTEARRIAHSDPVSSIVTGAEPSPGLQAPPGDRRALASWALGSVSTFHHPAGTCAMGAAPESGAVTDNHGSVHGIVGLTVADASIMPIVPTGTPNLPIIMVAEHIAGRLRSS
;
A
#
# COMPACT_ATOMS: atom_id res chain seq x y z
N MET A 1 13.91 11.59 -4.12
CA MET A 1 12.78 12.39 -3.63
C MET A 1 11.49 11.87 -4.27
N GLY A 2 10.31 12.08 -3.63
CA GLY A 2 9.04 11.55 -4.12
C GLY A 2 8.61 10.24 -3.46
N GLY A 3 9.43 9.66 -2.60
CA GLY A 3 9.13 8.41 -1.89
C GLY A 3 8.70 7.29 -2.84
N CYS A 4 7.82 6.39 -2.38
CA CYS A 4 7.32 5.29 -3.20
C CYS A 4 6.51 5.75 -4.43
N SER A 5 5.94 6.96 -4.45
CA SER A 5 5.24 7.50 -5.63
C SER A 5 6.15 7.65 -6.86
N ALA A 6 7.48 7.70 -6.66
CA ALA A 6 8.47 7.75 -7.74
C ALA A 6 8.74 6.38 -8.39
N THR A 7 8.34 5.27 -7.76
CA THR A 7 8.68 3.90 -8.20
C THR A 7 7.47 2.96 -8.33
N ASN A 8 6.34 3.26 -7.68
CA ASN A 8 5.14 2.41 -7.62
C ASN A 8 4.45 2.20 -9.00
N ALA A 9 3.40 1.40 -9.03
CA ALA A 9 2.61 1.13 -10.25
C ALA A 9 1.62 2.25 -10.64
N CYS A 10 1.63 3.40 -9.97
CA CYS A 10 0.77 4.57 -10.21
C CYS A 10 -0.73 4.33 -9.99
N PHE A 11 -1.15 3.32 -9.26
CA PHE A 11 -2.57 3.19 -8.91
C PHE A 11 -3.00 4.34 -8.01
N ALA A 12 -4.23 4.81 -8.24
CA ALA A 12 -4.82 5.97 -7.55
C ALA A 12 -6.15 5.58 -6.86
N GLN A 13 -6.16 4.47 -6.15
CA GLN A 13 -7.31 4.05 -5.36
C GLN A 13 -7.33 4.73 -3.99
N ARG A 14 -8.53 4.88 -3.44
CA ARG A 14 -8.73 5.45 -2.10
C ARG A 14 -8.96 4.40 -1.03
N GLY A 15 -9.37 3.18 -1.39
CA GLY A 15 -9.97 2.21 -0.48
C GLY A 15 -11.47 2.46 -0.29
N ALA A 16 -12.10 1.65 0.54
CA ALA A 16 -13.51 1.72 0.83
C ALA A 16 -13.81 2.70 1.99
N PRO A 17 -15.01 3.29 2.07
CA PRO A 17 -15.41 4.10 3.23
C PRO A 17 -15.22 3.37 4.56
N GLN A 18 -15.53 2.07 4.60
CA GLN A 18 -15.44 1.23 5.78
C GLN A 18 -14.01 1.11 6.33
N ASP A 19 -12.97 1.31 5.51
CA ASP A 19 -11.57 1.33 5.96
C ASP A 19 -11.36 2.45 6.98
N TYR A 20 -11.81 3.65 6.64
CA TYR A 20 -11.66 4.87 7.45
C TYR A 20 -12.59 4.88 8.66
N ASP A 21 -13.84 4.44 8.48
CA ASP A 21 -14.81 4.27 9.58
C ASP A 21 -14.29 3.21 10.58
N GLY A 22 -13.61 2.18 10.09
CA GLY A 22 -12.88 1.21 10.90
C GLY A 22 -11.76 1.84 11.74
N TRP A 23 -11.04 2.84 11.20
CA TRP A 23 -10.04 3.56 11.99
C TRP A 23 -10.67 4.33 13.15
N VAL A 24 -11.87 4.91 12.95
CA VAL A 24 -12.62 5.56 14.05
C VAL A 24 -13.03 4.55 15.10
N ALA A 25 -13.51 3.38 14.69
CA ALA A 25 -13.88 2.31 15.62
C ALA A 25 -12.68 1.81 16.48
N LEU A 26 -11.46 1.97 15.99
CA LEU A 26 -10.20 1.70 16.71
C LEU A 26 -9.77 2.86 17.63
N GLY A 27 -10.59 3.89 17.82
CA GLY A 27 -10.32 4.99 18.75
C GLY A 27 -9.66 6.22 18.11
N ASN A 28 -9.79 6.40 16.79
CA ASN A 28 -9.21 7.52 16.05
C ASN A 28 -10.30 8.47 15.51
N PRO A 29 -10.92 9.33 16.34
CA PRO A 29 -11.92 10.28 15.88
C PRO A 29 -11.33 11.28 14.88
N GLY A 30 -12.14 11.69 13.90
CA GLY A 30 -11.73 12.60 12.83
C GLY A 30 -11.03 11.93 11.64
N TRP A 31 -11.16 10.59 11.55
CA TRP A 31 -10.65 9.79 10.44
C TRP A 31 -11.77 9.00 9.72
N ALA A 32 -13.07 9.29 9.97
CA ALA A 32 -14.16 8.70 9.20
C ALA A 32 -14.02 9.07 7.72
N PHE A 33 -14.58 8.26 6.83
CA PHE A 33 -14.55 8.57 5.40
C PHE A 33 -15.07 9.97 5.09
N THR A 34 -16.13 10.39 5.77
CA THR A 34 -16.69 11.75 5.65
C THR A 34 -15.73 12.85 6.13
N ASP A 35 -14.85 12.55 7.08
CA ASP A 35 -13.88 13.51 7.60
C ASP A 35 -12.70 13.71 6.65
N VAL A 36 -12.29 12.63 5.94
CA VAL A 36 -11.11 12.62 5.06
C VAL A 36 -11.43 12.78 3.57
N LEU A 37 -12.72 12.75 3.18
CA LEU A 37 -13.13 12.88 1.78
C LEU A 37 -12.69 14.21 1.17
N ASP A 38 -12.79 15.31 1.93
CA ASP A 38 -12.34 16.61 1.46
C ASP A 38 -10.81 16.68 1.28
N ASP A 39 -10.04 15.92 2.06
CA ASP A 39 -8.60 15.77 1.86
C ASP A 39 -8.33 15.03 0.54
N PHE A 40 -9.06 13.94 0.25
CA PHE A 40 -8.97 13.24 -1.04
C PHE A 40 -9.34 14.14 -2.21
N ARG A 41 -10.38 14.95 -2.09
CA ARG A 41 -10.78 15.88 -3.15
C ARG A 41 -9.75 17.00 -3.36
N ARG A 42 -9.12 17.50 -2.30
CA ARG A 42 -8.09 18.54 -2.39
C ARG A 42 -6.79 18.06 -3.02
N LEU A 43 -6.43 16.81 -2.83
CA LEU A 43 -5.16 16.28 -3.36
C LEU A 43 -5.23 15.92 -4.84
N GLU A 44 -6.42 15.61 -5.39
CA GLU A 44 -6.54 15.10 -6.76
C GLU A 44 -7.12 16.09 -7.76
N SER A 45 -6.75 15.87 -9.02
CA SER A 45 -7.38 16.43 -10.21
C SER A 45 -7.78 15.27 -11.11
N ASP A 46 -9.04 14.82 -10.97
CA ASP A 46 -9.57 13.71 -11.78
C ASP A 46 -9.96 14.22 -13.18
N ALA A 47 -9.44 13.58 -14.22
CA ALA A 47 -9.67 13.98 -15.60
C ALA A 47 -10.96 13.37 -16.20
N ASP A 48 -11.50 12.33 -15.58
CA ASP A 48 -12.58 11.53 -16.15
C ASP A 48 -13.91 11.78 -15.42
N PHE A 49 -13.88 12.15 -14.12
CA PHE A 49 -15.08 12.30 -13.29
C PHE A 49 -15.12 13.65 -12.57
N THR A 50 -16.35 14.19 -12.48
CA THR A 50 -16.66 15.46 -11.80
C THR A 50 -17.72 15.31 -10.72
N SER A 51 -17.92 14.10 -10.19
CA SER A 51 -18.93 13.82 -9.16
C SER A 51 -18.53 14.43 -7.80
N GLN A 52 -19.46 14.36 -6.83
CA GLN A 52 -19.20 14.77 -5.44
C GLN A 52 -18.00 14.04 -4.78
N TRP A 53 -17.62 12.90 -5.33
CA TRP A 53 -16.52 12.09 -4.82
C TRP A 53 -15.14 12.56 -5.31
N HIS A 54 -15.07 13.37 -6.37
CA HIS A 54 -13.82 13.72 -7.05
C HIS A 54 -13.44 15.19 -6.89
N GLY A 55 -12.13 15.45 -6.88
CA GLY A 55 -11.54 16.79 -6.97
C GLY A 55 -11.10 17.12 -8.40
N SER A 56 -11.04 18.41 -8.72
CA SER A 56 -10.69 18.92 -10.06
C SER A 56 -9.39 19.73 -10.10
N ASP A 57 -8.90 20.21 -8.94
CA ASP A 57 -7.86 21.25 -8.86
C ASP A 57 -6.64 20.84 -8.04
N GLY A 58 -6.62 19.59 -7.56
CA GLY A 58 -5.52 19.08 -6.74
C GLY A 58 -4.23 18.83 -7.52
N PRO A 59 -3.10 18.74 -6.83
CA PRO A 59 -1.79 18.55 -7.48
C PRO A 59 -1.61 17.18 -8.12
N ILE A 60 -2.35 16.15 -7.70
CA ILE A 60 -2.21 14.77 -8.19
C ILE A 60 -3.21 14.54 -9.33
N PRO A 61 -2.75 14.43 -10.59
CA PRO A 61 -3.66 14.07 -11.68
C PRO A 61 -4.05 12.60 -11.57
N VAL A 62 -5.33 12.34 -11.78
CA VAL A 62 -5.91 10.99 -11.87
C VAL A 62 -6.57 10.82 -13.22
N ARG A 63 -6.27 9.74 -13.91
CA ARG A 63 -6.94 9.36 -15.17
C ARG A 63 -7.06 7.85 -15.28
N ARG A 64 -7.99 7.43 -16.12
CA ARG A 64 -8.20 6.03 -16.50
C ARG A 64 -7.87 5.83 -17.98
N HIS A 65 -7.38 4.63 -18.32
CA HIS A 65 -7.14 4.31 -19.73
C HIS A 65 -8.47 3.91 -20.38
N PRO A 66 -8.90 4.58 -21.46
CA PRO A 66 -10.05 4.14 -22.23
C PRO A 66 -9.77 2.77 -22.88
N ARG A 67 -10.82 2.02 -23.21
CA ARG A 67 -10.68 0.67 -23.78
C ARG A 67 -9.75 0.62 -25.01
N SER A 68 -9.69 1.69 -25.82
CA SER A 68 -8.83 1.78 -26.98
C SER A 68 -7.32 1.84 -26.67
N GLU A 69 -6.95 2.16 -25.44
CA GLU A 69 -5.57 2.19 -24.94
C GLU A 69 -5.16 0.90 -24.23
N LEU A 70 -6.09 -0.03 -24.01
CA LEU A 70 -5.81 -1.31 -23.36
C LEU A 70 -5.13 -2.27 -24.33
N ASN A 71 -4.19 -3.07 -23.81
CA ASN A 71 -3.65 -4.20 -24.57
C ASN A 71 -4.65 -5.38 -24.61
N ALA A 72 -4.37 -6.38 -25.44
CA ALA A 72 -5.26 -7.54 -25.63
C ALA A 72 -5.52 -8.31 -24.32
N VAL A 73 -4.51 -8.44 -23.45
CA VAL A 73 -4.63 -9.13 -22.17
C VAL A 73 -5.58 -8.39 -21.22
N GLN A 74 -5.42 -7.08 -21.13
CA GLN A 74 -6.27 -6.23 -20.28
C GLN A 74 -7.73 -6.21 -20.75
N ALA A 75 -7.93 -6.12 -22.09
CA ALA A 75 -9.26 -6.17 -22.67
C ALA A 75 -9.92 -7.53 -22.42
N ALA A 76 -9.19 -8.63 -22.66
CA ALA A 76 -9.68 -9.99 -22.41
C ALA A 76 -9.97 -10.24 -20.91
N PHE A 77 -9.18 -9.69 -20.01
CA PHE A 77 -9.42 -9.80 -18.56
C PHE A 77 -10.76 -9.15 -18.15
N ILE A 78 -11.05 -7.91 -18.61
CA ILE A 78 -12.34 -7.28 -18.36
C ILE A 78 -13.49 -8.14 -18.89
N ASP A 79 -13.40 -8.53 -20.15
CA ASP A 79 -14.45 -9.31 -20.83
C ASP A 79 -14.63 -10.69 -20.17
N GLY A 80 -13.50 -11.32 -19.77
CA GLY A 80 -13.51 -12.59 -19.07
C GLY A 80 -14.13 -12.50 -17.66
N ALA A 81 -13.80 -11.47 -16.91
CA ALA A 81 -14.42 -11.24 -15.61
C ALA A 81 -15.94 -11.01 -15.75
N ILE A 82 -16.37 -10.25 -16.75
CA ILE A 82 -17.80 -10.05 -17.03
C ILE A 82 -18.47 -11.38 -17.44
N ALA A 83 -17.82 -12.17 -18.28
CA ALA A 83 -18.35 -13.45 -18.74
C ALA A 83 -18.57 -14.46 -17.59
N VAL A 84 -17.77 -14.39 -16.55
CA VAL A 84 -17.94 -15.19 -15.32
C VAL A 84 -18.87 -14.55 -14.28
N GLY A 85 -19.50 -13.40 -14.60
CA GLY A 85 -20.58 -12.80 -13.81
C GLY A 85 -20.18 -11.59 -12.95
N HIS A 86 -18.94 -11.07 -13.07
CA HIS A 86 -18.59 -9.83 -12.38
C HIS A 86 -19.18 -8.61 -13.06
N GLN A 87 -19.55 -7.62 -12.26
CA GLN A 87 -20.11 -6.37 -12.76
C GLN A 87 -19.01 -5.52 -13.42
N ARG A 88 -19.31 -4.92 -14.57
CA ARG A 88 -18.49 -3.86 -15.12
C ARG A 88 -18.71 -2.57 -14.34
N ILE A 89 -17.61 -1.90 -13.99
CA ILE A 89 -17.62 -0.59 -13.33
C ILE A 89 -16.70 0.36 -14.10
N GLU A 90 -16.98 1.66 -13.98
CA GLU A 90 -16.20 2.69 -14.64
C GLU A 90 -15.28 3.43 -13.64
N ASP A 91 -15.66 3.45 -12.36
CA ASP A 91 -14.91 4.12 -11.30
C ASP A 91 -14.74 3.25 -10.06
N HIS A 92 -13.50 2.94 -9.71
CA HIS A 92 -13.13 2.22 -8.48
C HIS A 92 -13.03 3.11 -7.24
N ASN A 93 -13.16 4.43 -7.41
CA ASN A 93 -13.13 5.39 -6.29
C ASN A 93 -14.51 5.86 -5.86
N GLU A 94 -15.56 5.40 -6.53
CA GLU A 94 -16.93 5.57 -6.06
C GLU A 94 -17.19 4.65 -4.86
N PRO A 95 -17.80 5.15 -3.78
CA PRO A 95 -18.08 4.34 -2.59
C PRO A 95 -18.88 3.07 -2.90
N SER A 96 -18.47 1.96 -2.26
CA SER A 96 -19.20 0.67 -2.29
C SER A 96 -19.28 0.01 -3.67
N VAL A 97 -18.42 0.34 -4.61
CA VAL A 97 -18.38 -0.28 -5.95
C VAL A 97 -17.48 -1.50 -5.95
N VAL A 98 -18.03 -2.64 -6.40
CA VAL A 98 -17.33 -3.92 -6.55
C VAL A 98 -17.51 -4.41 -7.99
N GLY A 99 -16.43 -4.76 -8.66
CA GLY A 99 -16.47 -5.20 -10.04
C GLY A 99 -15.15 -4.99 -10.78
N VAL A 100 -15.19 -5.10 -12.10
CA VAL A 100 -14.03 -4.99 -12.99
C VAL A 100 -14.11 -3.75 -13.88
N GLY A 101 -13.01 -3.00 -13.96
CA GLY A 101 -12.99 -1.79 -14.78
C GLY A 101 -11.59 -1.18 -14.97
N PRO A 102 -11.53 0.01 -15.56
CA PRO A 102 -10.29 0.72 -15.76
C PRO A 102 -9.72 1.22 -14.43
N SER A 103 -8.43 1.00 -14.22
CA SER A 103 -7.74 1.44 -13.00
C SER A 103 -7.52 2.96 -13.02
N PRO A 104 -7.89 3.69 -11.95
CA PRO A 104 -7.47 5.08 -11.77
C PRO A 104 -5.96 5.15 -11.55
N ARG A 105 -5.27 6.10 -12.20
CA ARG A 105 -3.81 6.18 -12.22
C ARG A 105 -3.27 7.59 -12.10
N THR A 106 -2.18 7.75 -11.33
CA THR A 106 -1.45 9.01 -11.19
C THR A 106 -0.48 9.21 -12.36
N VAL A 107 -1.05 9.38 -13.57
CA VAL A 107 -0.28 9.58 -14.80
C VAL A 107 -0.84 10.76 -15.61
N ARG A 108 0.04 11.51 -16.29
CA ARG A 108 -0.31 12.56 -17.23
C ARG A 108 0.62 12.46 -18.44
N ASP A 109 0.08 12.44 -19.66
CA ASP A 109 0.85 12.38 -20.91
C ASP A 109 1.88 11.22 -20.95
N GLY A 110 1.49 10.06 -20.44
CA GLY A 110 2.35 8.88 -20.33
C GLY A 110 3.42 8.95 -19.23
N MET A 111 3.50 10.04 -18.48
CA MET A 111 4.45 10.21 -17.38
C MET A 111 3.83 9.93 -16.02
N ARG A 112 4.61 9.30 -15.15
CA ARG A 112 4.33 9.16 -13.71
C ARG A 112 4.30 10.54 -13.04
N MET A 113 3.26 10.82 -12.29
CA MET A 113 3.12 12.06 -11.52
C MET A 113 3.39 11.81 -10.04
N SER A 114 4.67 11.70 -9.69
CA SER A 114 5.10 11.49 -8.30
C SER A 114 4.94 12.78 -7.47
N THR A 115 4.93 12.65 -6.13
CA THR A 115 4.89 13.80 -5.22
C THR A 115 6.08 14.74 -5.38
N ALA A 116 7.21 14.27 -5.93
CA ALA A 116 8.34 15.14 -6.28
C ALA A 116 7.98 16.11 -7.42
N ILE A 117 7.18 15.66 -8.39
CA ILE A 117 6.76 16.45 -9.55
C ILE A 117 5.56 17.33 -9.19
N THR A 118 4.64 16.82 -8.39
CA THR A 118 3.37 17.49 -8.08
C THR A 118 3.48 18.42 -6.87
N TYR A 119 3.82 17.92 -5.68
CA TYR A 119 3.90 18.73 -4.46
C TYR A 119 5.22 19.49 -4.33
N LEU A 120 6.35 18.78 -4.43
CA LEU A 120 7.65 19.37 -4.14
C LEU A 120 8.05 20.40 -5.21
N ALA A 121 7.72 20.16 -6.48
CA ALA A 121 8.00 21.12 -7.54
C ALA A 121 7.28 22.47 -7.32
N LEU A 122 6.05 22.45 -6.81
CA LEU A 122 5.29 23.66 -6.47
C LEU A 122 5.86 24.42 -5.26
N ALA A 123 6.57 23.70 -4.37
CA ALA A 123 7.11 24.29 -3.14
C ALA A 123 8.58 24.73 -3.24
N ARG A 124 9.35 24.26 -4.25
CA ARG A 124 10.81 24.47 -4.35
C ARG A 124 11.26 25.91 -4.32
N GLY A 125 10.44 26.84 -4.81
CA GLY A 125 10.75 28.27 -4.84
C GLY A 125 10.46 29.04 -3.53
N ARG A 126 9.94 28.35 -2.50
CA ARG A 126 9.62 28.98 -1.22
C ARG A 126 10.89 29.32 -0.42
N PRO A 127 11.07 30.54 0.05
CA PRO A 127 12.30 30.94 0.76
C PRO A 127 12.48 30.27 2.13
N ASN A 128 11.40 29.74 2.69
CA ASN A 128 11.38 29.03 3.98
C ASN A 128 11.50 27.50 3.82
N LEU A 129 11.81 26.98 2.63
CA LEU A 129 12.00 25.55 2.38
C LEU A 129 13.46 25.27 2.04
N THR A 130 14.12 24.49 2.87
CA THR A 130 15.45 23.91 2.59
C THR A 130 15.31 22.41 2.33
N ILE A 131 15.88 21.95 1.22
CA ILE A 131 15.88 20.53 0.84
C ILE A 131 17.34 20.07 0.88
N GLN A 132 17.61 19.05 1.73
CA GLN A 132 18.94 18.44 1.84
C GLN A 132 18.88 17.00 1.31
N PRO A 133 19.25 16.76 0.06
CA PRO A 133 19.38 15.40 -0.47
C PRO A 133 20.58 14.67 0.13
N ASP A 134 20.62 13.36 -0.05
CA ASP A 134 21.73 12.49 0.38
C ASP A 134 22.09 12.64 1.87
N THR A 135 21.07 12.96 2.69
CA THR A 135 21.22 13.22 4.11
C THR A 135 20.42 12.19 4.90
N MET A 136 21.11 11.20 5.46
CA MET A 136 20.47 10.14 6.23
C MET A 136 20.34 10.54 7.69
N VAL A 137 19.11 10.46 8.21
CA VAL A 137 18.77 10.68 9.63
C VAL A 137 18.99 9.38 10.40
N ALA A 138 19.79 9.42 11.45
CA ALA A 138 20.03 8.31 12.35
C ALA A 138 18.95 8.19 13.43
N SER A 139 18.65 9.32 14.12
CA SER A 139 17.72 9.37 15.26
C SER A 139 17.12 10.75 15.42
N VAL A 140 16.06 10.84 16.23
CA VAL A 140 15.56 12.08 16.82
C VAL A 140 16.34 12.34 18.11
N GLU A 141 16.77 13.57 18.33
CA GLU A 141 17.37 14.00 19.57
C GLU A 141 16.28 14.50 20.52
N CYS A 142 16.28 13.99 21.75
CA CYS A 142 15.32 14.38 22.79
C CYS A 142 16.04 14.93 24.03
N LYS A 143 15.49 16.00 24.63
CA LYS A 143 15.84 16.46 25.97
C LYS A 143 14.71 16.08 26.93
N GLY A 144 14.91 14.98 27.67
CA GLY A 144 13.81 14.30 28.37
C GLY A 144 12.78 13.79 27.36
N THR A 145 11.53 14.17 27.54
CA THR A 145 10.40 13.81 26.64
C THR A 145 10.06 14.90 25.61
N ARG A 146 10.98 15.80 25.32
CA ARG A 146 10.79 16.87 24.31
C ARG A 146 11.80 16.73 23.20
N THR A 147 11.34 16.83 21.97
CA THR A 147 12.18 16.90 20.78
C THR A 147 13.12 18.10 20.83
N ALA A 148 14.39 17.91 20.48
CA ALA A 148 15.42 18.95 20.37
C ALA A 148 16.05 19.01 18.98
N GLY A 149 15.73 18.08 18.09
CA GLY A 149 16.25 18.04 16.72
C GLY A 149 16.39 16.63 16.18
N ILE A 150 17.23 16.51 15.15
CA ILE A 150 17.59 15.22 14.53
C ILE A 150 19.10 15.08 14.49
N ARG A 151 19.58 13.85 14.62
CA ARG A 151 20.98 13.48 14.46
C ARG A 151 21.18 12.75 13.14
N LEU A 152 22.13 13.22 12.37
CA LEU A 152 22.53 12.60 11.09
C LEU A 152 23.52 11.44 11.34
N VAL A 153 23.69 10.60 10.32
CA VAL A 153 24.62 9.45 10.39
C VAL A 153 26.09 9.87 10.58
N ASP A 154 26.47 11.07 10.13
CA ASP A 154 27.79 11.64 10.36
C ASP A 154 27.98 12.26 11.75
N GLY A 155 26.95 12.21 12.61
CA GLY A 155 26.95 12.79 13.95
C GLY A 155 26.48 14.24 14.01
N THR A 156 26.22 14.90 12.90
CA THR A 156 25.71 16.29 12.86
C THR A 156 24.35 16.37 13.54
N LEU A 157 24.18 17.35 14.44
CA LEU A 157 22.89 17.69 15.04
C LEU A 157 22.26 18.85 14.26
N ILE A 158 21.01 18.66 13.84
CA ILE A 158 20.15 19.73 13.33
C ILE A 158 19.10 20.01 14.39
N GLU A 159 19.20 21.15 15.05
CA GLU A 159 18.26 21.55 16.10
C GLU A 159 16.89 21.91 15.52
N ALA A 160 15.85 21.45 16.17
CA ALA A 160 14.45 21.75 15.83
C ALA A 160 13.53 21.50 17.02
N ASP A 161 12.54 22.36 17.21
CA ASP A 161 11.50 22.21 18.24
C ASP A 161 10.39 21.24 17.84
N LYS A 162 10.18 21.05 16.51
CA LYS A 162 9.21 20.14 15.94
C LYS A 162 9.89 19.28 14.87
N VAL A 163 9.68 17.95 14.94
CA VAL A 163 10.15 16.98 13.95
C VAL A 163 8.95 16.19 13.43
N VAL A 164 8.86 16.07 12.10
CA VAL A 164 7.88 15.22 11.44
C VAL A 164 8.62 14.07 10.77
N LEU A 165 8.38 12.84 11.21
CA LEU A 165 8.87 11.63 10.56
C LEU A 165 7.93 11.27 9.40
N ALA A 166 8.47 11.22 8.20
CA ALA A 166 7.83 10.74 6.99
C ALA A 166 8.76 9.80 6.23
N ALA A 167 9.49 8.96 6.99
CA ALA A 167 10.52 8.06 6.47
C ALA A 167 9.97 6.72 5.99
N GLY A 168 8.65 6.52 6.12
CA GLY A 168 7.93 5.33 5.69
C GLY A 168 7.94 4.21 6.73
N VAL A 169 7.19 3.17 6.42
CA VAL A 169 6.82 2.09 7.34
C VAL A 169 7.99 1.33 7.95
N TYR A 170 9.13 1.31 7.28
CA TYR A 170 10.33 0.62 7.76
C TYR A 170 11.28 1.56 8.51
N ALA A 171 11.44 2.79 8.02
CA ALA A 171 12.44 3.69 8.57
C ALA A 171 11.90 4.56 9.72
N SER A 172 10.61 4.94 9.73
CA SER A 172 10.05 5.71 10.85
C SER A 172 10.14 4.97 12.19
N PRO A 173 9.70 3.69 12.33
CA PRO A 173 9.91 2.94 13.57
C PRO A 173 11.39 2.69 13.86
N ALA A 174 12.22 2.49 12.85
CA ALA A 174 13.67 2.31 13.02
C ALA A 174 14.35 3.57 13.61
N ILE A 175 13.94 4.76 13.16
CA ILE A 175 14.42 6.04 13.71
C ILE A 175 13.93 6.19 15.16
N LEU A 176 12.65 5.91 15.46
CA LEU A 176 12.13 5.96 16.83
C LEU A 176 12.92 5.02 17.76
N THR A 177 13.14 3.76 17.34
CA THR A 177 13.92 2.80 18.15
C THR A 177 15.34 3.31 18.41
N ARG A 178 16.06 3.80 17.39
CA ARG A 178 17.41 4.38 17.59
C ARG A 178 17.40 5.65 18.44
N SER A 179 16.26 6.31 18.58
CA SER A 179 16.06 7.47 19.46
C SER A 179 15.78 7.08 20.92
N GLY A 180 15.79 5.77 21.23
CA GLY A 180 15.41 5.29 22.57
C GLY A 180 13.89 5.23 22.81
N ILE A 181 13.09 5.31 21.75
CA ILE A 181 11.61 5.26 21.80
C ILE A 181 11.16 3.94 21.19
N GLY A 182 10.70 3.00 22.00
CA GLY A 182 10.31 1.67 21.55
C GLY A 182 10.24 0.65 22.67
N PRO A 183 10.06 -0.65 22.37
CA PRO A 183 10.03 -1.71 23.36
C PRO A 183 11.33 -1.73 24.19
N VAL A 184 11.23 -1.60 25.50
CA VAL A 184 12.41 -1.46 26.39
C VAL A 184 13.36 -2.66 26.27
N GLU A 185 12.83 -3.86 26.10
CA GLU A 185 13.63 -5.08 25.93
C GLU A 185 14.46 -5.04 24.62
N GLU A 186 13.89 -4.51 23.55
CA GLU A 186 14.61 -4.36 22.28
C GLU A 186 15.68 -3.26 22.37
N LEU A 187 15.38 -2.14 23.03
CA LEU A 187 16.33 -1.08 23.28
C LEU A 187 17.54 -1.59 24.08
N GLN A 188 17.29 -2.37 25.15
CA GLN A 188 18.35 -3.00 25.95
C GLN A 188 19.21 -3.98 25.12
N ARG A 189 18.57 -4.83 24.31
CA ARG A 189 19.26 -5.75 23.42
C ARG A 189 20.21 -5.05 22.44
N LEU A 190 19.84 -3.84 22.00
CA LEU A 190 20.60 -3.02 21.05
C LEU A 190 21.62 -2.08 21.76
N GLY A 191 21.66 -2.07 23.09
CA GLY A 191 22.51 -1.14 23.85
C GLY A 191 22.08 0.33 23.70
N ILE A 192 20.79 0.59 23.41
CA ILE A 192 20.23 1.93 23.27
C ILE A 192 19.63 2.35 24.61
N PRO A 193 20.03 3.50 25.17
CA PRO A 193 19.43 4.03 26.41
C PRO A 193 17.93 4.33 26.18
N PRO A 194 17.02 3.78 27.00
CA PRO A 194 15.59 4.06 26.88
C PRO A 194 15.26 5.52 27.20
N VAL A 195 14.52 6.18 26.31
CA VAL A 195 13.88 7.48 26.53
C VAL A 195 12.42 7.27 26.90
N LEU A 196 11.74 6.36 26.20
CA LEU A 196 10.34 6.02 26.44
C LEU A 196 10.08 4.56 26.05
N ASP A 197 9.45 3.82 26.96
CA ASP A 197 8.91 2.49 26.64
C ASP A 197 7.62 2.66 25.84
N LEU A 198 7.66 2.25 24.56
CA LEU A 198 6.54 2.35 23.64
C LEU A 198 6.45 1.06 22.79
N PRO A 199 5.82 0.00 23.34
CA PRO A 199 5.87 -1.36 22.77
C PRO A 199 5.32 -1.48 21.34
N GLY A 200 4.44 -0.56 20.91
CA GLY A 200 3.87 -0.55 19.58
C GLY A 200 4.85 -0.20 18.45
N VAL A 201 6.01 0.39 18.77
CA VAL A 201 6.99 0.79 17.73
C VAL A 201 7.53 -0.44 17.02
N GLY A 202 7.33 -0.46 15.70
CA GLY A 202 7.71 -1.56 14.83
C GLY A 202 6.79 -2.79 14.87
N ALA A 203 5.79 -2.80 15.72
CA ALA A 203 4.74 -3.83 15.74
C ALA A 203 3.63 -3.54 14.69
N ASN A 204 2.61 -4.42 14.62
CA ASN A 204 1.41 -4.24 13.80
C ASN A 204 1.68 -3.98 12.31
N LEU A 205 2.79 -4.49 11.75
CA LEU A 205 3.00 -4.40 10.29
C LEU A 205 1.84 -5.10 9.56
N SER A 206 1.06 -4.33 8.82
CA SER A 206 0.00 -4.82 7.93
C SER A 206 0.46 -4.63 6.49
N ASP A 207 0.26 -5.65 5.64
CA ASP A 207 0.61 -5.56 4.22
C ASP A 207 -0.31 -6.46 3.40
N HIS A 208 -0.67 -6.04 2.20
CA HIS A 208 -1.42 -6.88 1.28
C HIS A 208 -0.55 -8.05 0.80
N ALA A 209 -1.04 -9.26 0.97
CA ALA A 209 -0.40 -10.45 0.41
C ALA A 209 -0.73 -10.58 -1.08
N LEU A 210 0.21 -11.12 -1.86
CA LEU A 210 0.09 -11.24 -3.30
C LEU A 210 0.45 -12.65 -3.76
N LEU A 211 -0.38 -13.20 -4.67
CA LEU A 211 -0.10 -14.39 -5.47
C LEU A 211 -0.36 -14.07 -6.95
N SER A 212 0.19 -14.87 -7.84
CA SER A 212 -0.08 -14.76 -9.29
C SER A 212 -0.24 -16.14 -9.90
N ILE A 213 -1.26 -16.32 -10.74
CA ILE A 213 -1.26 -17.41 -11.72
C ILE A 213 -0.62 -16.90 -13.00
N GLU A 214 0.20 -17.72 -13.62
CA GLU A 214 0.90 -17.37 -14.87
C GLU A 214 0.30 -18.13 -16.04
N LEU A 215 0.13 -17.43 -17.15
CA LEU A 215 -0.52 -17.94 -18.35
C LEU A 215 0.35 -17.64 -19.58
N PRO A 216 0.73 -18.67 -20.36
CA PRO A 216 1.50 -18.47 -21.58
C PRO A 216 0.65 -17.74 -22.62
N THR A 217 1.26 -16.82 -23.35
CA THR A 217 0.58 -16.05 -24.40
C THR A 217 1.54 -15.78 -25.56
N ARG A 218 1.05 -15.12 -26.59
CA ARG A 218 1.89 -14.65 -27.70
C ARG A 218 2.61 -13.36 -27.30
N PRO A 219 3.85 -13.15 -27.75
CA PRO A 219 4.55 -11.89 -27.55
C PRO A 219 3.69 -10.70 -27.99
N SER A 220 3.62 -9.66 -27.16
CA SER A 220 2.91 -8.43 -27.48
C SER A 220 3.92 -7.35 -27.84
N GLN A 221 3.61 -6.54 -28.87
CA GLN A 221 4.42 -5.36 -29.22
C GLN A 221 4.15 -4.16 -28.31
N SER A 222 3.12 -4.21 -27.49
CA SER A 222 2.77 -3.12 -26.58
C SER A 222 3.40 -3.34 -25.22
N PRO A 223 4.09 -2.33 -24.66
CA PRO A 223 4.62 -2.44 -23.32
C PRO A 223 3.49 -2.69 -22.32
N SER A 224 3.75 -3.58 -21.37
CA SER A 224 2.83 -3.84 -20.27
C SER A 224 2.57 -2.57 -19.47
N ARG A 225 1.32 -2.24 -19.24
CA ARG A 225 0.88 -1.17 -18.34
C ARG A 225 -0.23 -1.71 -17.47
N PHE A 226 -0.20 -1.35 -16.19
CA PHE A 226 -1.33 -1.63 -15.31
C PHE A 226 -2.47 -0.69 -15.69
N GLY A 227 -3.51 -1.19 -16.34
CA GLY A 227 -4.61 -0.37 -16.86
C GLY A 227 -5.98 -0.76 -16.36
N VAL A 228 -6.11 -1.96 -15.77
CA VAL A 228 -7.39 -2.54 -15.35
C VAL A 228 -7.21 -3.35 -14.07
N HIS A 229 -8.26 -3.40 -13.25
CA HIS A 229 -8.34 -4.33 -12.13
C HIS A 229 -9.80 -4.68 -11.81
N ALA A 230 -9.97 -5.69 -10.99
CA ALA A 230 -11.24 -6.04 -10.36
C ALA A 230 -11.09 -5.96 -8.85
N THR A 231 -12.12 -5.46 -8.18
CA THR A 231 -12.30 -5.55 -6.73
C THR A 231 -13.42 -6.54 -6.46
N LEU A 232 -13.21 -7.51 -5.58
CA LEU A 232 -14.08 -8.65 -5.38
C LEU A 232 -14.22 -8.97 -3.90
N HIS A 233 -15.27 -9.72 -3.54
CA HIS A 233 -15.39 -10.36 -2.25
C HIS A 233 -15.00 -11.84 -2.37
N SER A 234 -14.21 -12.34 -1.42
CA SER A 234 -14.06 -13.79 -1.23
C SER A 234 -15.36 -14.39 -0.67
N THR A 235 -15.44 -15.71 -0.62
CA THR A 235 -16.64 -16.40 -0.07
C THR A 235 -16.79 -16.22 1.44
N ILE A 236 -15.74 -15.79 2.13
CA ILE A 236 -15.75 -15.55 3.58
C ILE A 236 -15.87 -14.07 3.96
N ALA A 237 -15.80 -13.16 2.97
CA ALA A 237 -15.98 -11.74 3.20
C ALA A 237 -17.41 -11.38 3.60
N ASP A 238 -17.59 -10.33 4.39
CA ASP A 238 -18.89 -9.69 4.57
C ASP A 238 -19.30 -9.04 3.24
N PRO A 239 -20.41 -9.46 2.61
CA PRO A 239 -20.84 -8.89 1.33
C PRO A 239 -21.23 -7.40 1.42
N ASN A 240 -21.45 -6.85 2.61
CA ASN A 240 -21.71 -5.44 2.86
C ASN A 240 -20.45 -4.69 3.35
N GLY A 241 -19.35 -5.41 3.57
CA GLY A 241 -18.06 -4.87 3.96
C GLY A 241 -17.25 -4.36 2.76
N PRO A 242 -16.01 -3.93 3.00
CA PRO A 242 -15.10 -3.60 1.92
C PRO A 242 -14.71 -4.85 1.12
N PRO A 243 -14.39 -4.73 -0.17
CA PRO A 243 -13.87 -5.85 -0.96
C PRO A 243 -12.51 -6.30 -0.38
N ASP A 244 -12.36 -7.59 -0.16
CA ASP A 244 -11.15 -8.18 0.43
C ASP A 244 -10.17 -8.73 -0.59
N LEU A 245 -10.54 -8.75 -1.88
CA LEU A 245 -9.70 -9.20 -2.99
C LEU A 245 -9.56 -8.14 -4.08
N MET A 246 -8.36 -8.03 -4.64
CA MET A 246 -8.07 -7.29 -5.85
C MET A 246 -7.42 -8.19 -6.87
N MET A 247 -7.86 -8.13 -8.13
CA MET A 247 -7.22 -8.83 -9.24
C MET A 247 -6.84 -7.87 -10.34
N PHE A 248 -5.68 -8.07 -10.95
CA PHE A 248 -5.26 -7.30 -12.12
C PHE A 248 -4.34 -8.13 -13.01
N THR A 249 -4.14 -7.68 -14.24
CA THR A 249 -3.20 -8.32 -15.14
C THR A 249 -1.84 -7.65 -15.08
N ALA A 250 -0.80 -8.46 -15.03
CA ALA A 250 0.59 -8.06 -15.20
C ALA A 250 1.18 -8.73 -16.44
N GLY A 251 1.92 -7.99 -17.25
CA GLY A 251 2.42 -8.50 -18.52
C GLY A 251 1.58 -8.05 -19.73
N PRO A 252 1.78 -8.63 -20.94
CA PRO A 252 2.72 -9.75 -21.16
C PRO A 252 4.18 -9.36 -20.97
N PHE A 253 4.98 -10.31 -20.48
CA PHE A 253 6.45 -10.21 -20.39
C PHE A 253 7.09 -11.20 -21.34
N ASP A 254 8.28 -10.87 -21.83
CA ASP A 254 9.14 -11.83 -22.49
C ASP A 254 9.73 -12.78 -21.46
N VAL A 255 9.64 -14.08 -21.72
CA VAL A 255 10.15 -15.15 -20.85
C VAL A 255 11.00 -16.10 -21.68
N ASP A 256 11.85 -16.86 -20.99
CA ASP A 256 12.67 -17.88 -21.65
C ASP A 256 11.77 -18.91 -22.35
N PRO A 257 11.90 -19.10 -23.69
CA PRO A 257 11.11 -20.07 -24.42
C PRO A 257 11.28 -21.53 -23.94
N GLU A 258 12.37 -21.85 -23.24
CA GLU A 258 12.58 -23.16 -22.60
C GLU A 258 11.64 -23.35 -21.39
N GLN A 259 11.26 -22.24 -20.72
CA GLN A 259 10.34 -22.26 -19.60
C GLN A 259 8.88 -22.18 -20.04
N ILE A 260 8.58 -21.31 -21.02
CA ILE A 260 7.22 -21.13 -21.54
C ILE A 260 7.25 -21.18 -23.08
N PRO A 261 6.61 -22.18 -23.70
CA PRO A 261 6.48 -22.25 -25.15
C PRO A 261 5.83 -20.98 -25.72
N GLY A 262 6.51 -20.35 -26.66
CA GLY A 262 6.09 -19.07 -27.25
C GLY A 262 6.83 -17.86 -26.70
N GLY A 263 7.58 -17.98 -25.60
CA GLY A 263 8.47 -16.95 -25.10
C GLY A 263 7.77 -15.74 -24.46
N ALA A 264 6.49 -15.83 -24.11
CA ALA A 264 5.77 -14.77 -23.43
C ALA A 264 4.72 -15.33 -22.47
N ALA A 265 4.51 -14.62 -21.35
CA ALA A 265 3.47 -14.92 -20.38
C ALA A 265 2.83 -13.63 -19.83
N PHE A 266 1.65 -13.77 -19.27
CA PHE A 266 1.05 -12.76 -18.40
C PHE A 266 0.58 -13.40 -17.10
N GLY A 267 0.50 -12.59 -16.06
CA GLY A 267 -0.06 -13.00 -14.77
C GLY A 267 -1.48 -12.46 -14.59
N ILE A 268 -2.37 -13.25 -13.99
CA ILE A 268 -3.49 -12.70 -13.22
C ILE A 268 -3.06 -12.69 -11.76
N VAL A 269 -2.84 -11.50 -11.27
CA VAL A 269 -2.36 -11.25 -9.91
C VAL A 269 -3.54 -11.14 -8.97
N VAL A 270 -3.44 -11.79 -7.83
CA VAL A 270 -4.44 -11.79 -6.75
C VAL A 270 -3.82 -11.13 -5.53
N GLY A 271 -4.41 -10.06 -5.06
CA GLY A 271 -4.05 -9.38 -3.82
C GLY A 271 -5.11 -9.59 -2.74
N LEU A 272 -4.70 -9.96 -1.54
CA LEU A 272 -5.54 -9.93 -0.34
C LEU A 272 -5.54 -8.51 0.21
N MET A 273 -6.67 -7.82 0.15
CA MET A 273 -6.78 -6.39 0.44
C MET A 273 -7.24 -6.08 1.87
N ALA A 274 -7.77 -7.05 2.60
CA ALA A 274 -8.20 -6.90 4.00
C ALA A 274 -7.49 -7.90 4.92
N PRO A 275 -6.14 -7.87 5.03
CA PRO A 275 -5.39 -8.87 5.78
C PRO A 275 -5.63 -8.74 7.28
N ARG A 276 -5.82 -9.88 7.97
CA ARG A 276 -5.84 -10.02 9.43
C ARG A 276 -4.45 -10.33 9.99
N SER A 277 -3.63 -11.02 9.20
CA SER A 277 -2.24 -11.34 9.52
C SER A 277 -1.42 -10.08 9.80
N ARG A 278 -0.55 -10.17 10.81
CA ARG A 278 0.31 -9.04 11.23
C ARG A 278 1.76 -9.48 11.32
N GLY A 279 2.62 -8.53 10.97
CA GLY A 279 4.05 -8.66 11.07
C GLY A 279 4.70 -7.61 11.97
N TRP A 280 5.98 -7.41 11.79
CA TRP A 280 6.77 -6.47 12.56
C TRP A 280 8.03 -6.02 11.81
N VAL A 281 8.59 -4.87 12.26
CA VAL A 281 9.88 -4.33 11.84
C VAL A 281 10.77 -4.17 13.07
N ARG A 282 11.96 -4.76 13.07
CA ARG A 282 12.91 -4.70 14.20
C ARG A 282 14.32 -4.41 13.73
N LEU A 283 15.06 -3.65 14.51
CA LEU A 283 16.46 -3.36 14.20
C LEU A 283 17.34 -4.60 14.36
N THR A 284 18.31 -4.77 13.46
CA THR A 284 19.39 -5.77 13.57
C THR A 284 20.50 -5.29 14.48
N SER A 285 20.83 -4.00 14.40
CA SER A 285 21.85 -3.31 15.20
C SER A 285 21.48 -1.84 15.44
N ASN A 286 22.27 -1.11 16.18
CA ASN A 286 22.13 0.33 16.38
C ASN A 286 22.76 1.16 15.22
N ASP A 287 23.49 0.54 14.29
CA ASP A 287 24.01 1.25 13.12
C ASP A 287 22.86 1.59 12.15
N PRO A 288 22.62 2.88 11.82
CA PRO A 288 21.56 3.28 10.89
C PRO A 288 21.76 2.79 9.45
N LYS A 289 22.94 2.28 9.10
CA LYS A 289 23.24 1.70 7.79
C LYS A 289 22.80 0.24 7.68
N ASP A 290 22.60 -0.43 8.82
CA ASP A 290 22.14 -1.81 8.84
C ASP A 290 20.63 -1.86 8.56
N PRO A 291 20.18 -2.67 7.60
CA PRO A 291 18.75 -2.80 7.31
C PRO A 291 18.01 -3.44 8.50
N PRO A 292 16.78 -3.01 8.78
CA PRO A 292 15.95 -3.69 9.76
C PRO A 292 15.52 -5.08 9.26
N ARG A 293 15.21 -5.98 10.17
CA ARG A 293 14.48 -7.21 9.86
C ARG A 293 13.01 -6.87 9.69
N ILE A 294 12.44 -7.36 8.59
CA ILE A 294 11.03 -7.21 8.25
C ILE A 294 10.40 -8.59 8.23
N HIS A 295 9.35 -8.78 8.99
CA HIS A 295 8.54 -9.98 8.99
C HIS A 295 7.11 -9.59 8.67
N PHE A 296 6.61 -10.00 7.51
CA PHE A 296 5.27 -9.63 7.06
C PHE A 296 4.17 -10.45 7.75
N GLY A 297 4.43 -11.70 8.06
CA GLY A 297 3.45 -12.60 8.65
C GLY A 297 2.31 -12.97 7.69
N HIS A 298 2.49 -12.87 6.37
CA HIS A 298 1.44 -13.15 5.40
C HIS A 298 0.82 -14.53 5.59
N LEU A 299 -0.51 -14.62 5.47
CA LEU A 299 -1.31 -15.84 5.54
C LEU A 299 -1.11 -16.67 6.83
N THR A 300 -0.72 -16.01 7.94
CA THR A 300 -0.65 -16.68 9.26
C THR A 300 -2.03 -16.86 9.88
N GLU A 301 -3.00 -16.02 9.52
CA GLU A 301 -4.39 -16.18 9.91
C GLU A 301 -5.10 -17.09 8.90
N PRO A 302 -5.86 -18.11 9.36
CA PRO A 302 -6.54 -19.07 8.46
C PRO A 302 -7.48 -18.39 7.46
N GLU A 303 -8.19 -17.35 7.89
CA GLU A 303 -9.12 -16.60 7.05
C GLU A 303 -8.42 -15.91 5.88
N ASP A 304 -7.21 -15.38 6.10
CA ASP A 304 -6.39 -14.77 5.05
C ASP A 304 -6.00 -15.80 3.99
N LEU A 305 -5.63 -16.99 4.43
CA LEU A 305 -5.34 -18.10 3.52
C LEU A 305 -6.59 -18.50 2.73
N ASP A 306 -7.74 -18.68 3.41
CA ASP A 306 -8.99 -19.07 2.75
C ASP A 306 -9.43 -18.04 1.70
N ALA A 307 -9.40 -16.75 2.02
CA ALA A 307 -9.71 -15.68 1.06
C ALA A 307 -8.75 -15.71 -0.15
N MET A 308 -7.46 -15.92 0.10
CA MET A 308 -6.46 -15.97 -0.98
C MET A 308 -6.68 -17.20 -1.90
N LEU A 309 -7.04 -18.37 -1.34
CA LEU A 309 -7.37 -19.56 -2.14
C LEU A 309 -8.62 -19.35 -3.00
N ASP A 310 -9.62 -18.67 -2.47
CA ASP A 310 -10.81 -18.27 -3.23
C ASP A 310 -10.43 -17.33 -4.37
N GLY A 311 -9.57 -16.35 -4.10
CA GLY A 311 -9.05 -15.43 -5.11
C GLY A 311 -8.31 -16.15 -6.25
N VAL A 312 -7.41 -17.09 -5.93
CA VAL A 312 -6.71 -17.88 -6.97
C VAL A 312 -7.68 -18.75 -7.77
N THR A 313 -8.68 -19.33 -7.10
CA THR A 313 -9.73 -20.13 -7.77
C THR A 313 -10.52 -19.26 -8.73
N GLU A 314 -10.88 -18.04 -8.33
CA GLU A 314 -11.59 -17.09 -9.18
C GLU A 314 -10.71 -16.58 -10.35
N ALA A 315 -9.42 -16.32 -10.11
CA ALA A 315 -8.48 -15.98 -11.18
C ALA A 315 -8.42 -17.07 -12.26
N ARG A 316 -8.41 -18.35 -11.84
CA ARG A 316 -8.49 -19.49 -12.77
C ARG A 316 -9.82 -19.52 -13.50
N ARG A 317 -10.94 -19.22 -12.85
CA ARG A 317 -12.27 -19.16 -13.48
C ARG A 317 -12.29 -18.10 -14.59
N ILE A 318 -11.72 -16.93 -14.34
CA ILE A 318 -11.55 -15.86 -15.33
C ILE A 318 -10.62 -16.33 -16.47
N ALA A 319 -9.48 -16.96 -16.14
CA ALA A 319 -8.52 -17.46 -17.12
C ALA A 319 -9.13 -18.49 -18.10
N HIS A 320 -10.09 -19.30 -17.65
CA HIS A 320 -10.78 -20.30 -18.49
C HIS A 320 -12.01 -19.73 -19.24
N SER A 321 -12.38 -18.46 -19.03
CA SER A 321 -13.43 -17.81 -19.84
C SER A 321 -13.01 -17.65 -21.30
N ASP A 322 -13.97 -17.69 -22.22
CA ASP A 322 -13.67 -17.61 -23.67
C ASP A 322 -12.78 -16.42 -24.07
N PRO A 323 -13.03 -15.18 -23.56
CA PRO A 323 -12.19 -14.05 -23.92
C PRO A 323 -10.71 -14.22 -23.51
N VAL A 324 -10.44 -14.78 -22.32
CA VAL A 324 -9.07 -14.97 -21.83
C VAL A 324 -8.45 -16.22 -22.43
N SER A 325 -9.17 -17.34 -22.47
CA SER A 325 -8.66 -18.61 -23.02
C SER A 325 -8.25 -18.51 -24.48
N SER A 326 -8.87 -17.60 -25.25
CA SER A 326 -8.52 -17.36 -26.67
C SER A 326 -7.12 -16.77 -26.88
N ILE A 327 -6.54 -16.14 -25.85
CA ILE A 327 -5.19 -15.55 -25.90
C ILE A 327 -4.15 -16.38 -25.15
N VAL A 328 -4.55 -17.43 -24.43
CA VAL A 328 -3.66 -18.38 -23.76
C VAL A 328 -3.20 -19.44 -24.77
N THR A 329 -1.91 -19.73 -24.81
CA THR A 329 -1.30 -20.61 -25.82
C THR A 329 -0.90 -21.98 -25.29
N GLY A 330 -1.05 -22.25 -23.99
CA GLY A 330 -0.64 -23.50 -23.36
C GLY A 330 -1.20 -23.68 -21.96
N ALA A 331 -0.74 -24.73 -21.27
CA ALA A 331 -1.13 -24.99 -19.90
C ALA A 331 -0.57 -23.92 -18.95
N GLU A 332 -1.24 -23.71 -17.82
CA GLU A 332 -0.80 -22.83 -16.72
C GLU A 332 0.53 -23.36 -16.12
N PRO A 333 1.64 -22.62 -16.23
CA PRO A 333 2.92 -23.08 -15.68
C PRO A 333 3.03 -22.87 -14.15
N SER A 334 2.36 -21.86 -13.62
CA SER A 334 2.34 -21.58 -12.18
C SER A 334 0.91 -21.19 -11.71
N PRO A 335 0.35 -21.82 -10.65
CA PRO A 335 0.90 -22.98 -9.95
C PRO A 335 0.91 -24.30 -10.74
N GLY A 336 0.18 -24.40 -11.86
CA GLY A 336 0.19 -25.56 -12.77
C GLY A 336 -0.03 -26.88 -12.03
N LEU A 337 0.87 -27.86 -12.27
CA LEU A 337 0.81 -29.19 -11.67
C LEU A 337 1.12 -29.22 -10.15
N GLN A 338 1.71 -28.15 -9.58
CA GLN A 338 1.95 -28.05 -8.13
C GLN A 338 0.64 -27.93 -7.35
N ALA A 339 -0.38 -27.32 -7.96
CA ALA A 339 -1.70 -27.19 -7.35
C ALA A 339 -2.79 -27.39 -8.41
N PRO A 340 -3.12 -28.64 -8.77
CA PRO A 340 -4.14 -28.94 -9.77
C PRO A 340 -5.50 -28.34 -9.39
N PRO A 341 -6.32 -27.97 -10.38
CA PRO A 341 -7.67 -27.49 -10.13
C PRO A 341 -8.46 -28.47 -9.24
N GLY A 342 -9.13 -27.94 -8.20
CA GLY A 342 -9.91 -28.74 -7.25
C GLY A 342 -9.14 -29.33 -6.07
N ASP A 343 -7.81 -29.33 -6.10
CA ASP A 343 -7.00 -29.75 -4.93
C ASP A 343 -6.67 -28.53 -4.04
N ARG A 344 -7.60 -28.20 -3.13
CA ARG A 344 -7.45 -27.06 -2.19
C ARG A 344 -6.23 -27.23 -1.27
N ARG A 345 -5.85 -28.48 -0.91
CA ARG A 345 -4.70 -28.72 -0.04
C ARG A 345 -3.38 -28.43 -0.76
N ALA A 346 -3.25 -28.89 -2.00
CA ALA A 346 -2.10 -28.55 -2.84
C ALA A 346 -2.02 -27.05 -3.10
N LEU A 347 -3.16 -26.40 -3.37
CA LEU A 347 -3.24 -24.96 -3.55
C LEU A 347 -2.80 -24.18 -2.30
N ALA A 348 -3.21 -24.61 -1.11
CA ALA A 348 -2.78 -24.00 0.15
C ALA A 348 -1.25 -24.15 0.36
N SER A 349 -0.70 -25.33 0.10
CA SER A 349 0.75 -25.56 0.21
C SER A 349 1.54 -24.67 -0.75
N TRP A 350 1.09 -24.56 -1.99
CA TRP A 350 1.70 -23.66 -2.98
C TRP A 350 1.56 -22.20 -2.56
N ALA A 351 0.39 -21.75 -2.11
CA ALA A 351 0.15 -20.39 -1.68
C ALA A 351 1.10 -19.96 -0.56
N LEU A 352 1.24 -20.79 0.48
CA LEU A 352 2.16 -20.52 1.59
C LEU A 352 3.63 -20.48 1.17
N GLY A 353 4.01 -21.23 0.14
CA GLY A 353 5.38 -21.23 -0.40
C GLY A 353 5.68 -20.12 -1.40
N SER A 354 4.62 -19.50 -1.98
CA SER A 354 4.74 -18.55 -3.11
C SER A 354 4.28 -17.14 -2.76
N VAL A 355 3.61 -16.95 -1.61
CA VAL A 355 3.09 -15.65 -1.20
C VAL A 355 4.21 -14.61 -1.09
N SER A 356 3.95 -13.42 -1.61
CA SER A 356 4.85 -12.28 -1.56
C SER A 356 4.14 -11.02 -1.11
N THR A 357 4.91 -9.96 -0.87
CA THR A 357 4.39 -8.63 -0.55
C THR A 357 3.81 -7.97 -1.81
N PHE A 358 2.68 -7.25 -1.64
CA PHE A 358 2.17 -6.34 -2.66
C PHE A 358 2.84 -4.96 -2.60
N HIS A 359 3.83 -4.79 -1.69
CA HIS A 359 4.51 -3.52 -1.42
C HIS A 359 3.57 -2.43 -0.87
N HIS A 360 2.62 -2.82 -0.04
CA HIS A 360 1.63 -1.95 0.60
C HIS A 360 1.75 -1.93 2.14
N PRO A 361 2.97 -1.95 2.72
CA PRO A 361 3.11 -2.00 4.16
C PRO A 361 2.55 -0.76 4.85
N ALA A 362 1.98 -0.97 6.06
CA ALA A 362 1.41 0.05 6.92
C ALA A 362 1.51 -0.35 8.40
N GLY A 363 1.25 0.55 9.33
CA GLY A 363 0.88 0.21 10.70
C GLY A 363 1.98 0.14 11.74
N THR A 364 3.24 0.28 11.40
CA THR A 364 4.38 0.10 12.33
C THR A 364 4.60 1.23 13.35
N CYS A 365 3.83 2.32 13.24
CA CYS A 365 3.70 3.39 14.23
C CYS A 365 2.21 3.72 14.40
N ALA A 366 1.36 2.69 14.51
CA ALA A 366 -0.09 2.79 14.46
C ALA A 366 -0.65 3.89 15.37
N MET A 367 -1.62 4.65 14.84
CA MET A 367 -2.38 5.60 15.66
C MET A 367 -3.42 4.88 16.50
N GLY A 368 -3.72 5.46 17.66
CA GLY A 368 -4.73 4.94 18.58
C GLY A 368 -4.81 5.79 19.85
N ALA A 369 -5.83 5.48 20.67
CA ALA A 369 -6.15 6.29 21.84
C ALA A 369 -5.07 6.29 22.92
N ALA A 370 -4.33 5.18 23.08
CA ALA A 370 -3.37 5.06 24.19
C ALA A 370 -2.30 3.99 23.88
N PRO A 371 -1.07 4.15 24.44
CA PRO A 371 0.02 3.18 24.25
C PRO A 371 -0.30 1.76 24.71
N GLU A 372 -1.16 1.61 25.72
CA GLU A 372 -1.57 0.31 26.26
C GLU A 372 -2.34 -0.54 25.25
N SER A 373 -2.94 0.10 24.23
CA SER A 373 -3.57 -0.60 23.09
C SER A 373 -2.60 -0.94 21.96
N GLY A 374 -1.29 -0.68 22.14
CA GLY A 374 -0.28 -0.82 21.10
C GLY A 374 -0.12 0.40 20.18
N ALA A 375 -0.78 1.52 20.51
CA ALA A 375 -0.65 2.74 19.73
C ALA A 375 0.73 3.40 19.94
N VAL A 376 1.29 3.93 18.87
CA VAL A 376 2.55 4.71 18.88
C VAL A 376 2.25 6.20 18.79
N THR A 377 1.22 6.55 18.02
CA THR A 377 0.79 7.95 17.85
C THR A 377 -0.67 8.13 18.25
N ASP A 378 -1.03 9.36 18.60
CA ASP A 378 -2.43 9.75 18.70
C ASP A 378 -3.07 9.94 17.30
N ASN A 379 -4.36 10.27 17.26
CA ASN A 379 -5.09 10.54 16.03
C ASN A 379 -4.66 11.85 15.31
N HIS A 380 -3.68 12.59 15.83
CA HIS A 380 -3.03 13.74 15.19
C HIS A 380 -1.64 13.38 14.65
N GLY A 381 -1.22 12.12 14.77
CA GLY A 381 0.11 11.65 14.41
C GLY A 381 1.19 12.02 15.43
N SER A 382 0.86 12.63 16.58
CA SER A 382 1.83 12.96 17.63
C SER A 382 2.27 11.69 18.34
N VAL A 383 3.56 11.49 18.50
CA VAL A 383 4.10 10.32 19.22
C VAL A 383 3.72 10.43 20.70
N HIS A 384 3.04 9.41 21.22
CA HIS A 384 2.64 9.37 22.62
C HIS A 384 3.84 9.61 23.56
N GLY A 385 3.68 10.48 24.53
CA GLY A 385 4.71 10.78 25.53
C GLY A 385 5.89 11.65 25.06
N ILE A 386 5.97 12.03 23.78
CA ILE A 386 7.04 12.90 23.25
C ILE A 386 6.46 14.19 22.67
N VAL A 387 6.82 15.31 23.25
CA VAL A 387 6.39 16.64 22.78
C VAL A 387 7.21 17.09 21.57
N GLY A 388 6.54 17.51 20.49
CA GLY A 388 7.19 18.04 19.30
C GLY A 388 7.58 16.98 18.26
N LEU A 389 7.19 15.71 18.42
CA LEU A 389 7.44 14.63 17.49
C LEU A 389 6.13 14.14 16.88
N THR A 390 6.07 14.13 15.56
CA THR A 390 4.91 13.67 14.76
C THR A 390 5.35 12.63 13.74
N VAL A 391 4.52 11.66 13.43
CA VAL A 391 4.69 10.73 12.30
C VAL A 391 3.59 11.02 11.28
N ALA A 392 3.96 11.14 9.99
CA ALA A 392 3.03 11.48 8.90
C ALA A 392 3.32 10.66 7.64
N ASP A 393 3.28 9.33 7.77
CA ASP A 393 3.40 8.38 6.66
C ASP A 393 2.51 7.15 6.91
N ALA A 394 2.60 6.13 6.06
CA ALA A 394 1.76 4.94 6.18
C ALA A 394 1.95 4.16 7.48
N SER A 395 3.02 4.41 8.24
CA SER A 395 3.24 3.71 9.51
C SER A 395 2.19 4.03 10.57
N ILE A 396 1.48 5.18 10.46
CA ILE A 396 0.43 5.54 11.43
C ILE A 396 -0.92 4.86 11.15
N MET A 397 -1.16 4.32 9.93
CA MET A 397 -2.42 3.68 9.61
C MET A 397 -2.60 2.45 10.51
N PRO A 398 -3.66 2.34 11.34
CA PRO A 398 -3.82 1.18 12.23
C PRO A 398 -4.09 -0.12 11.47
N ILE A 399 -4.73 0.00 10.31
CA ILE A 399 -4.97 -1.06 9.33
C ILE A 399 -4.75 -0.48 7.93
N VAL A 400 -4.11 -1.24 7.04
CA VAL A 400 -3.96 -0.83 5.63
C VAL A 400 -5.35 -0.77 4.97
N PRO A 401 -5.70 0.30 4.23
CA PRO A 401 -6.97 0.38 3.50
C PRO A 401 -7.07 -0.66 2.39
N THR A 402 -8.27 -1.10 2.04
CA THR A 402 -8.55 -2.10 0.99
C THR A 402 -8.28 -1.61 -0.45
N GLY A 403 -7.74 -0.43 -0.61
CA GLY A 403 -7.17 0.10 -1.86
C GLY A 403 -5.65 0.14 -1.85
N THR A 404 -5.06 0.46 -2.99
CA THR A 404 -3.61 0.69 -3.06
C THR A 404 -3.24 1.96 -2.27
N PRO A 405 -2.26 1.94 -1.35
CA PRO A 405 -2.12 2.98 -0.31
C PRO A 405 -1.52 4.31 -0.80
N ASN A 406 -1.23 4.49 -2.09
CA ASN A 406 -0.60 5.71 -2.59
C ASN A 406 -1.42 6.99 -2.31
N LEU A 407 -2.70 7.05 -2.71
CA LEU A 407 -3.55 8.19 -2.38
C LEU A 407 -3.86 8.27 -0.87
N PRO A 408 -4.19 7.16 -0.17
CA PRO A 408 -4.35 7.17 1.29
C PRO A 408 -3.15 7.76 2.05
N ILE A 409 -1.91 7.46 1.65
CA ILE A 409 -0.71 8.03 2.30
C ILE A 409 -0.64 9.54 2.08
N ILE A 410 -0.95 10.02 0.88
CA ILE A 410 -0.95 11.47 0.58
C ILE A 410 -2.08 12.16 1.36
N MET A 411 -3.26 11.53 1.45
CA MET A 411 -4.38 12.02 2.26
C MET A 411 -3.99 12.11 3.74
N VAL A 412 -3.37 11.09 4.31
CA VAL A 412 -2.86 11.11 5.69
C VAL A 412 -1.92 12.30 5.91
N ALA A 413 -1.00 12.54 4.98
CA ALA A 413 -0.07 13.66 5.08
C ALA A 413 -0.78 15.02 5.00
N GLU A 414 -1.76 15.18 4.11
CA GLU A 414 -2.59 16.40 4.01
C GLU A 414 -3.40 16.65 5.29
N HIS A 415 -4.04 15.60 5.81
CA HIS A 415 -4.84 15.66 7.01
C HIS A 415 -4.02 16.10 8.24
N ILE A 416 -2.86 15.48 8.45
CA ILE A 416 -1.93 15.86 9.53
C ILE A 416 -1.36 17.26 9.32
N ALA A 417 -0.95 17.61 8.09
CA ALA A 417 -0.43 18.93 7.80
C ALA A 417 -1.48 20.05 8.03
N GLY A 418 -2.77 19.75 7.76
CA GLY A 418 -3.88 20.64 8.10
C GLY A 418 -3.94 20.94 9.60
N ARG A 419 -3.83 19.91 10.44
CA ARG A 419 -3.84 20.02 11.91
C ARG A 419 -2.60 20.74 12.46
N LEU A 420 -1.41 20.45 11.91
CA LEU A 420 -0.16 21.13 12.33
C LEU A 420 -0.16 22.62 12.03
N ARG A 421 -0.93 23.08 11.04
CA ARG A 421 -1.10 24.53 10.74
C ARG A 421 -2.04 25.23 11.73
N SER A 422 -2.94 24.49 12.35
CA SER A 422 -3.95 25.00 13.29
C SER A 422 -3.47 24.97 14.75
N SER A 423 -2.34 24.30 15.04
CA SER A 423 -1.67 24.18 16.35
C SER A 423 -0.48 25.13 16.44
#